data_95776c598bce70395251a6c54dcc4241
#
_entry.id   95776c598bce70395251a6c54dcc4241
#
_cell.length_a   1.000
_cell.length_b   1.000
_cell.length_c   1.000
_cell.angle_alpha   90.00
_cell.angle_beta   90.00
_cell.angle_gamma   90.00
#
_symmetry.space_group_name_H-M   'P 1'
#
loop_
_entity.id
_entity.type
_entity.pdbx_description
1 polymer ?
#
loop_
_entity_poly.entity_id
_entity_poly.type
_entity_poly.pdbx_seq_one_letter_code
_entity_poly.pdbx_strand_id
1 'polypeptide(L)'
;MTDIPRTPLLLGLTALLPLIWGTLSATVPGLFDIGIQTVGPRFMGIYLLNFYGTVLLVFMSGILWGFAGRADGPVAGPACGLSVLPAIWAFLMVGGGPEGSLVALIAGYLGLLLLDFFFWKLGLAPGWWLRLRLPLAAVATGCLALPLLL
;
A
#
# COMPACT_ATOMS: atom_id res chain seq x y z
N MET A 1 -5.56 -11.70 23.95
CA MET A 1 -5.62 -10.61 22.95
C MET A 1 -4.18 -10.36 22.51
N THR A 2 -3.87 -10.67 21.27
CA THR A 2 -2.49 -10.46 20.76
C THR A 2 -2.32 -8.97 20.46
N ASP A 3 -1.54 -8.29 21.30
CA ASP A 3 -1.19 -6.89 21.08
C ASP A 3 -0.28 -6.76 19.84
N ILE A 4 -0.45 -5.66 19.11
CA ILE A 4 0.41 -5.38 17.95
C ILE A 4 1.82 -5.11 18.46
N PRO A 5 2.87 -5.83 17.98
CA PRO A 5 4.24 -5.55 18.38
C PRO A 5 4.64 -4.11 18.01
N ARG A 6 5.45 -3.47 18.86
CA ARG A 6 5.82 -2.05 18.65
C ARG A 6 6.57 -1.81 17.34
N THR A 7 7.47 -2.72 16.97
CA THR A 7 8.28 -2.54 15.75
C THR A 7 7.44 -2.55 14.47
N PRO A 8 6.57 -3.52 14.19
CA PRO A 8 5.67 -3.47 13.03
C PRO A 8 4.73 -2.26 13.04
N LEU A 9 4.26 -1.83 14.22
CA LEU A 9 3.43 -0.64 14.34
C LEU A 9 4.19 0.62 13.92
N LEU A 10 5.38 0.84 14.46
CA LEU A 10 6.20 2.01 14.14
C LEU A 10 6.60 2.03 12.66
N LEU A 11 7.03 0.89 12.12
CA LEU A 11 7.39 0.79 10.70
C LEU A 11 6.18 1.01 9.80
N GLY A 12 5.00 0.49 10.16
CA GLY A 12 3.77 0.73 9.43
C GLY A 12 3.36 2.21 9.43
N LEU A 13 3.47 2.88 10.57
CA LEU A 13 3.18 4.32 10.67
C LEU A 13 4.19 5.17 9.88
N THR A 14 5.49 4.87 9.96
CA THR A 14 6.52 5.58 9.19
C THR A 14 6.36 5.36 7.68
N ALA A 15 5.88 4.20 7.26
CA ALA A 15 5.60 3.93 5.85
C ALA A 15 4.46 4.79 5.27
N LEU A 16 3.60 5.39 6.10
CA LEU A 16 2.57 6.32 5.63
C LEU A 16 3.09 7.74 5.37
N LEU A 17 4.23 8.12 5.96
CA LEU A 17 4.73 9.50 5.87
C LEU A 17 4.92 9.99 4.43
N PRO A 18 5.52 9.22 3.49
CA PRO A 18 5.63 9.66 2.11
C PRO A 18 4.28 9.82 1.39
N LEU A 19 3.27 9.00 1.74
CA LEU A 19 1.91 9.15 1.19
C LEU A 19 1.25 10.42 1.69
N ILE A 20 1.34 10.70 3.00
CA ILE A 20 0.81 11.93 3.59
C ILE A 20 1.48 13.15 2.98
N TRP A 21 2.82 13.13 2.85
CA TRP A 21 3.57 14.21 2.20
C TRP A 21 3.17 14.41 0.74
N GLY A 22 3.05 13.31 -0.03
CA GLY A 22 2.60 13.35 -1.42
C GLY A 22 1.21 13.98 -1.56
N THR A 23 0.27 13.62 -0.67
CA THR A 23 -1.07 14.20 -0.65
C THR A 23 -1.04 15.69 -0.31
N LEU A 24 -0.34 16.08 0.74
CA LEU A 24 -0.22 17.49 1.13
C LEU A 24 0.38 18.33 0.00
N SER A 25 1.45 17.85 -0.62
CA SER A 25 2.11 18.55 -1.71
C SER A 25 1.31 18.56 -3.02
N ALA A 26 0.35 17.63 -3.19
CA ALA A 26 -0.58 17.65 -4.31
C ALA A 26 -1.76 18.60 -4.13
N THR A 27 -2.18 18.83 -2.88
CA THR A 27 -3.46 19.50 -2.57
C THR A 27 -3.29 20.90 -1.97
N VAL A 28 -2.15 21.20 -1.33
CA VAL A 28 -1.90 22.50 -0.69
C VAL A 28 -1.25 23.45 -1.69
N PRO A 29 -1.90 24.60 -2.02
CA PRO A 29 -1.34 25.60 -2.94
C PRO A 29 0.04 26.11 -2.48
N GLY A 30 0.98 26.21 -3.40
CA GLY A 30 2.33 26.75 -3.13
C GLY A 30 3.31 25.73 -2.52
N LEU A 31 2.85 24.68 -1.86
CA LEU A 31 3.73 23.67 -1.28
C LEU A 31 4.47 22.88 -2.37
N PHE A 32 3.82 22.63 -3.49
CA PHE A 32 4.41 21.96 -4.65
C PHE A 32 5.58 22.75 -5.24
N ASP A 33 5.40 24.07 -5.44
CA ASP A 33 6.43 24.92 -6.04
C ASP A 33 7.67 25.08 -5.16
N ILE A 34 7.47 25.23 -3.84
CA ILE A 34 8.58 25.27 -2.87
C ILE A 34 9.28 23.91 -2.81
N GLY A 35 8.53 22.84 -2.80
CA GLY A 35 9.06 21.48 -2.72
C GLY A 35 9.87 21.07 -3.95
N ILE A 36 9.45 21.44 -5.16
CA ILE A 36 10.22 21.20 -6.39
C ILE A 36 11.62 21.80 -6.31
N GLN A 37 11.73 23.01 -5.78
CA GLN A 37 13.00 23.74 -5.68
C GLN A 37 13.93 23.16 -4.59
N THR A 38 13.36 22.54 -3.55
CA THR A 38 14.12 22.06 -2.38
C THR A 38 14.46 20.57 -2.45
N VAL A 39 13.47 19.72 -2.76
CA VAL A 39 13.63 18.24 -2.75
C VAL A 39 13.51 17.60 -4.13
N GLY A 40 13.05 18.36 -5.11
CA GLY A 40 12.89 17.94 -6.49
C GLY A 40 11.54 17.31 -6.82
N PRO A 41 11.15 17.26 -8.12
CA PRO A 41 9.81 16.87 -8.56
C PRO A 41 9.46 15.41 -8.25
N ARG A 42 10.46 14.54 -8.13
CA ARG A 42 10.28 13.12 -7.82
C ARG A 42 9.59 12.89 -6.48
N PHE A 43 9.80 13.79 -5.51
CA PHE A 43 9.32 13.65 -4.14
C PHE A 43 8.09 14.51 -3.86
N MET A 44 7.36 14.89 -4.90
CA MET A 44 6.23 15.83 -4.79
C MET A 44 4.97 15.30 -5.47
N GLY A 45 3.83 15.65 -4.87
CA GLY A 45 2.51 15.53 -5.46
C GLY A 45 2.13 14.13 -5.93
N ILE A 46 1.35 14.07 -7.01
CA ILE A 46 0.82 12.83 -7.58
C ILE A 46 1.93 11.88 -8.06
N TYR A 47 3.07 12.43 -8.49
CA TYR A 47 4.21 11.61 -8.91
C TYR A 47 4.74 10.74 -7.75
N LEU A 48 4.95 11.36 -6.58
CA LEU A 48 5.35 10.64 -5.37
C LEU A 48 4.31 9.60 -4.96
N LEU A 49 3.03 9.97 -4.97
CA LEU A 49 1.93 9.06 -4.61
C LEU A 49 1.91 7.82 -5.50
N ASN A 50 2.03 8.00 -6.82
CA ASN A 50 2.06 6.89 -7.76
C ASN A 50 3.30 6.02 -7.59
N PHE A 51 4.48 6.64 -7.49
CA PHE A 51 5.74 5.92 -7.35
C PHE A 51 5.81 5.15 -6.03
N TYR A 52 5.64 5.86 -4.92
CA TYR A 52 5.75 5.25 -3.59
C TYR A 52 4.57 4.33 -3.28
N GLY A 53 3.37 4.69 -3.70
CA GLY A 53 2.18 3.84 -3.59
C GLY A 53 2.38 2.49 -4.28
N THR A 54 2.99 2.49 -5.48
CA THR A 54 3.34 1.26 -6.19
C THR A 54 4.38 0.44 -5.42
N VAL A 55 5.45 1.07 -4.96
CA VAL A 55 6.50 0.39 -4.18
C VAL A 55 5.93 -0.25 -2.93
N LEU A 56 5.09 0.47 -2.20
CA LEU A 56 4.46 -0.04 -0.97
C LEU A 56 3.48 -1.19 -1.26
N LEU A 57 2.68 -1.11 -2.34
CA LEU A 57 1.76 -2.18 -2.75
C LEU A 57 2.53 -3.47 -3.10
N VAL A 58 3.62 -3.36 -3.86
CA VAL A 58 4.48 -4.49 -4.23
C VAL A 58 5.20 -5.06 -3.00
N PHE A 59 5.68 -4.21 -2.10
CA PHE A 59 6.28 -4.64 -0.84
C PHE A 59 5.29 -5.46 0.01
N MET A 60 4.04 -5.01 0.12
CA MET A 60 2.99 -5.74 0.84
C MET A 60 2.63 -7.07 0.18
N SER A 61 2.66 -7.15 -1.15
CA SER A 61 2.54 -8.41 -1.90
C SER A 61 3.65 -9.40 -1.48
N GLY A 62 4.88 -8.92 -1.32
CA GLY A 62 6.00 -9.71 -0.81
C GLY A 62 5.81 -10.22 0.63
N ILE A 63 5.14 -9.46 1.49
CA ILE A 63 4.79 -9.93 2.84
C ILE A 63 3.79 -11.09 2.77
N LEU A 64 2.77 -11.00 1.91
CA LEU A 64 1.84 -12.12 1.68
C LEU A 64 2.57 -13.36 1.15
N TRP A 65 3.55 -13.19 0.27
CA TRP A 65 4.42 -14.28 -0.17
C TRP A 65 5.15 -14.94 1.02
N GLY A 66 5.69 -14.14 1.93
CA GLY A 66 6.31 -14.65 3.16
C GLY A 66 5.33 -15.43 4.04
N PHE A 67 4.06 -15.04 4.10
CA PHE A 67 3.02 -15.81 4.78
C PHE A 67 2.66 -17.09 4.03
N ALA A 68 2.55 -17.02 2.69
CA ALA A 68 2.27 -18.18 1.84
C ALA A 68 3.36 -19.27 1.97
N GLY A 69 4.62 -18.88 2.19
CA GLY A 69 5.73 -19.80 2.41
C GLY A 69 5.60 -20.68 3.67
N ARG A 70 4.63 -20.39 4.55
CA ARG A 70 4.30 -21.23 5.72
C ARG A 70 3.11 -22.16 5.50
N ALA A 71 2.47 -22.07 4.33
CA ALA A 71 1.36 -22.93 4.00
C ALA A 71 1.86 -24.33 3.56
N ASP A 72 1.14 -25.35 4.00
CA ASP A 72 1.41 -26.74 3.65
C ASP A 72 0.24 -27.37 2.89
N GLY A 73 0.51 -28.47 2.22
CA GLY A 73 -0.50 -29.25 1.52
C GLY A 73 -1.19 -28.50 0.36
N PRO A 74 -2.50 -28.75 0.13
CA PRO A 74 -3.20 -28.23 -1.04
C PRO A 74 -3.39 -26.69 -1.02
N VAL A 75 -3.19 -26.04 0.12
CA VAL A 75 -3.33 -24.57 0.28
C VAL A 75 -2.08 -23.84 -0.18
N ALA A 76 -0.90 -24.47 -0.18
CA ALA A 76 0.38 -23.82 -0.45
C ALA A 76 0.44 -23.19 -1.85
N GLY A 77 0.07 -23.92 -2.91
CA GLY A 77 0.08 -23.43 -4.28
C GLY A 77 -0.83 -22.21 -4.49
N PRO A 78 -2.13 -22.31 -4.17
CA PRO A 78 -3.06 -21.18 -4.25
C PRO A 78 -2.63 -19.96 -3.42
N ALA A 79 -2.12 -20.16 -2.20
CA ALA A 79 -1.64 -19.05 -1.36
C ALA A 79 -0.47 -18.32 -2.02
N CYS A 80 0.52 -19.04 -2.55
CA CYS A 80 1.62 -18.43 -3.31
C CYS A 80 1.13 -17.70 -4.55
N GLY A 81 0.20 -18.26 -5.31
CA GLY A 81 -0.39 -17.60 -6.49
C GLY A 81 -1.14 -16.32 -6.13
N LEU A 82 -1.96 -16.34 -5.08
CA LEU A 82 -2.69 -15.17 -4.62
C LEU A 82 -1.78 -14.05 -4.09
N SER A 83 -0.67 -14.43 -3.45
CA SER A 83 0.26 -13.45 -2.85
C SER A 83 0.93 -12.53 -3.87
N VAL A 84 1.10 -12.95 -5.12
CA VAL A 84 1.74 -12.16 -6.18
C VAL A 84 0.77 -11.28 -6.97
N LEU A 85 -0.54 -11.50 -6.82
CA LEU A 85 -1.56 -10.74 -7.56
C LEU A 85 -1.45 -9.21 -7.39
N PRO A 86 -1.21 -8.65 -6.18
CA PRO A 86 -1.09 -7.20 -6.04
C PRO A 86 0.12 -6.63 -6.80
N ALA A 87 1.23 -7.37 -6.87
CA ALA A 87 2.41 -6.95 -7.62
C ALA A 87 2.15 -7.01 -9.14
N ILE A 88 1.51 -8.06 -9.63
CA ILE A 88 1.10 -8.18 -11.05
C ILE A 88 0.09 -7.07 -11.40
N TRP A 89 -0.89 -6.82 -10.53
CA TRP A 89 -1.84 -5.72 -10.69
C TRP A 89 -1.14 -4.37 -10.84
N ALA A 90 -0.20 -4.07 -9.93
CA ALA A 90 0.56 -2.83 -9.99
C ALA A 90 1.33 -2.70 -11.31
N PHE A 91 1.98 -3.77 -11.75
CA PHE A 91 2.73 -3.79 -13.01
C PHE A 91 1.85 -3.52 -14.24
N LEU A 92 0.66 -4.11 -14.30
CA LEU A 92 -0.21 -4.02 -15.46
C LEU A 92 -1.04 -2.74 -15.50
N MET A 93 -1.44 -2.21 -14.34
CA MET A 93 -2.47 -1.18 -14.25
C MET A 93 -1.91 0.20 -13.90
N VAL A 94 -0.70 0.29 -13.34
CA VAL A 94 -0.07 1.57 -12.99
C VAL A 94 0.80 2.03 -14.15
N GLY A 95 0.71 3.32 -14.51
CA GLY A 95 1.51 3.93 -15.59
C GLY A 95 0.71 4.45 -16.78
N GLY A 96 -0.60 4.23 -16.82
CA GLY A 96 -1.51 4.73 -17.87
C GLY A 96 -1.90 6.21 -17.74
N GLY A 97 -1.26 6.94 -16.82
CA GLY A 97 -1.51 8.36 -16.52
C GLY A 97 -1.56 8.61 -15.01
N PRO A 98 -1.40 9.87 -14.56
CA PRO A 98 -1.27 10.17 -13.13
C PRO A 98 -2.53 9.81 -12.34
N GLU A 99 -3.70 10.21 -12.80
CA GLU A 99 -4.98 9.95 -12.10
C GLU A 99 -5.41 8.48 -12.23
N GLY A 100 -5.29 7.91 -13.44
CA GLY A 100 -5.60 6.50 -13.69
C GLY A 100 -4.74 5.57 -12.83
N SER A 101 -3.50 5.92 -12.61
CA SER A 101 -2.59 5.19 -11.72
C SER A 101 -3.01 5.26 -10.26
N LEU A 102 -3.50 6.41 -9.77
CA LEU A 102 -4.06 6.53 -8.41
C LEU A 102 -5.28 5.64 -8.23
N VAL A 103 -6.20 5.64 -9.19
CA VAL A 103 -7.40 4.77 -9.16
C VAL A 103 -6.98 3.29 -9.14
N ALA A 104 -6.02 2.90 -10.00
CA ALA A 104 -5.50 1.54 -10.04
C ALA A 104 -4.84 1.13 -8.71
N LEU A 105 -4.11 2.05 -8.06
CA LEU A 105 -3.51 1.82 -6.74
C LEU A 105 -4.57 1.65 -5.66
N ILE A 106 -5.61 2.50 -5.63
CA ILE A 106 -6.71 2.36 -4.68
C ILE A 106 -7.35 0.97 -4.83
N ALA A 107 -7.67 0.55 -6.04
CA ALA A 107 -8.22 -0.78 -6.30
C ALA A 107 -7.23 -1.89 -5.85
N GLY A 108 -5.94 -1.73 -6.11
CA GLY A 108 -4.89 -2.64 -5.67
C GLY A 108 -4.80 -2.76 -4.14
N TYR A 109 -4.88 -1.64 -3.40
CA TYR A 109 -4.88 -1.65 -1.93
C TYR A 109 -6.13 -2.29 -1.34
N LEU A 110 -7.30 -2.06 -1.94
CA LEU A 110 -8.54 -2.73 -1.52
C LEU A 110 -8.48 -4.24 -1.80
N GLY A 111 -7.98 -4.64 -2.96
CA GLY A 111 -7.73 -6.04 -3.29
C GLY A 111 -6.72 -6.70 -2.34
N LEU A 112 -5.64 -6.00 -2.03
CA LEU A 112 -4.65 -6.45 -1.04
C LEU A 112 -5.27 -6.66 0.34
N LEU A 113 -6.16 -5.76 0.77
CA LEU A 113 -6.85 -5.89 2.07
C LEU A 113 -7.76 -7.12 2.13
N LEU A 114 -8.42 -7.47 1.02
CA LEU A 114 -9.18 -8.72 0.90
C LEU A 114 -8.28 -9.95 1.04
N LEU A 115 -7.10 -9.91 0.43
CA LEU A 115 -6.10 -10.98 0.57
C LEU A 115 -5.55 -11.05 2.00
N ASP A 116 -5.26 -9.91 2.64
CA ASP A 116 -4.86 -9.86 4.05
C ASP A 116 -5.88 -10.55 4.96
N PHE A 117 -7.18 -10.28 4.73
CA PHE A 117 -8.26 -10.94 5.48
C PHE A 117 -8.30 -12.45 5.22
N PHE A 118 -8.15 -12.86 3.95
CA PHE A 118 -8.15 -14.27 3.57
C PHE A 118 -6.98 -15.03 4.20
N PHE A 119 -5.77 -14.47 4.15
CA PHE A 119 -4.57 -15.05 4.76
C PHE A 119 -4.67 -15.14 6.28
N TRP A 120 -5.27 -14.12 6.91
CA TRP A 120 -5.54 -14.14 8.34
C TRP A 120 -6.54 -15.24 8.71
N LYS A 121 -7.62 -15.40 7.93
CA LYS A 121 -8.63 -16.45 8.12
C LYS A 121 -8.06 -17.85 7.98
N LEU A 122 -7.09 -18.04 7.09
CA LEU A 122 -6.38 -19.31 6.92
C LEU A 122 -5.32 -19.57 8.02
N GLY A 123 -5.12 -18.65 8.96
CA GLY A 123 -4.10 -18.78 10.00
C GLY A 123 -2.66 -18.59 9.51
N LEU A 124 -2.45 -18.11 8.28
CA LEU A 124 -1.13 -17.85 7.70
C LEU A 124 -0.54 -16.53 8.18
N ALA A 125 -1.39 -15.52 8.42
CA ALA A 125 -0.99 -14.23 8.97
C ALA A 125 -1.09 -14.22 10.51
N PRO A 126 -0.27 -13.41 11.21
CA PRO A 126 -0.36 -13.26 12.67
C PRO A 126 -1.72 -12.74 13.12
N GLY A 127 -2.16 -13.10 14.34
CA GLY A 127 -3.47 -12.71 14.87
C GLY A 127 -3.69 -11.19 15.01
N TRP A 128 -2.61 -10.42 15.18
CA TRP A 128 -2.65 -8.95 15.23
C TRP A 128 -2.62 -8.28 13.86
N TRP A 129 -2.37 -9.02 12.77
CA TRP A 129 -2.12 -8.49 11.43
C TRP A 129 -3.22 -7.56 10.92
N LEU A 130 -4.49 -8.01 10.94
CA LEU A 130 -5.59 -7.20 10.44
C LEU A 130 -5.83 -5.90 11.24
N ARG A 131 -5.57 -5.92 12.55
CA ARG A 131 -5.68 -4.72 13.39
C ARG A 131 -4.70 -3.64 12.98
N LEU A 132 -3.51 -4.05 12.51
CA LEU A 132 -2.52 -3.14 11.96
C LEU A 132 -2.89 -2.71 10.53
N ARG A 133 -3.32 -3.66 9.71
CA ARG A 133 -3.56 -3.43 8.27
C ARG A 133 -4.75 -2.54 7.98
N LEU A 134 -5.86 -2.70 8.70
CA LEU A 134 -7.07 -1.92 8.48
C LEU A 134 -6.85 -0.40 8.56
N PRO A 135 -6.30 0.16 9.66
CA PRO A 135 -6.05 1.60 9.73
C PRO A 135 -4.98 2.07 8.75
N LEU A 136 -3.91 1.30 8.52
CA LEU A 136 -2.88 1.67 7.55
C LEU A 136 -3.43 1.69 6.12
N ALA A 137 -4.25 0.72 5.74
CA ALA A 137 -4.89 0.69 4.43
C ALA A 137 -5.91 1.83 4.26
N ALA A 138 -6.69 2.16 5.30
CA ALA A 138 -7.62 3.29 5.27
C ALA A 138 -6.90 4.62 5.04
N VAL A 139 -5.80 4.87 5.76
CA VAL A 139 -4.99 6.09 5.57
C VAL A 139 -4.34 6.09 4.18
N ALA A 140 -3.74 4.99 3.74
CA ALA A 140 -3.10 4.91 2.44
C ALA A 140 -4.09 5.17 1.29
N THR A 141 -5.26 4.51 1.30
CA THR A 141 -6.30 4.74 0.28
C THR A 141 -6.87 6.15 0.35
N GLY A 142 -7.04 6.72 1.54
CA GLY A 142 -7.44 8.12 1.73
C GLY A 142 -6.43 9.09 1.12
N CYS A 143 -5.14 8.89 1.35
CA CYS A 143 -4.07 9.69 0.75
C CYS A 143 -4.07 9.64 -0.78
N LEU A 144 -4.34 8.47 -1.36
CA LEU A 144 -4.42 8.30 -2.82
C LEU A 144 -5.71 8.89 -3.42
N ALA A 145 -6.80 8.86 -2.67
CA ALA A 145 -8.11 9.33 -3.14
C ALA A 145 -8.26 10.86 -3.07
N LEU A 146 -7.66 11.51 -2.05
CA LEU A 146 -7.86 12.95 -1.81
C LEU A 146 -7.50 13.84 -3.01
N PRO A 147 -6.36 13.64 -3.72
CA PRO A 147 -6.03 14.43 -4.91
C PRO A 147 -6.95 14.22 -6.11
N LEU A 148 -7.76 13.15 -6.10
CA LEU A 148 -8.76 12.91 -7.16
C LEU A 148 -10.08 13.63 -6.88
N LEU A 149 -10.30 14.07 -5.64
CA LEU A 149 -11.54 14.72 -5.18
C LEU A 149 -11.43 16.25 -5.14
N LEU A 150 -10.23 16.80 -5.15
CA LEU A 150 -9.92 18.22 -5.07
C LEU A 150 -9.42 18.78 -6.40
#